data_03f4df74cc9572acbb284bbfacee1bd6
#
_entry.id   03f4df74cc9572acbb284bbfacee1bd6
#
_cell.length_a   1.000
_cell.length_b   1.000
_cell.length_c   1.000
_cell.angle_alpha   90.00
_cell.angle_beta   90.00
_cell.angle_gamma   90.00
#
_symmetry.space_group_name_H-M   'P 1'
#
loop_
_entity.id
_entity.type
_entity.pdbx_description
1 polymer ?
#
loop_
_entity_poly.entity_id
_entity_poly.type
_entity_poly.pdbx_seq_one_letter_code
_entity_poly.pdbx_strand_id
1 'polypeptide(L)'
;MTEPNIAFVANLMADPSRAAMCLALAGGEARPAGELAARAGVSAQTASNHLAKLIAGRILRVEQQGRWRYYRLADAEVGHAVEALAVVAPPPCYSHLAGRLGVALADALVAERWLEDDGRGYRVTTKGERSLRALGIEANGRRAQVPARRCLDWTERRPHVAGPVGTALAELALRRGWVRRLRGTRAVLVTPSGRTQLQRVFNVRYQGGARAVIHPRRGPRVPRAGLTGC
;
A
#
# COMPACT_ATOMS: atom_id res chain seq x y z
N MET A 1 19.30 -22.10 27.01
CA MET A 1 18.27 -21.26 26.33
C MET A 1 18.53 -21.37 24.85
N THR A 2 17.59 -21.91 24.10
CA THR A 2 17.70 -22.00 22.62
C THR A 2 17.53 -20.59 22.05
N GLU A 3 18.46 -20.15 21.22
CA GLU A 3 18.37 -18.86 20.53
C GLU A 3 17.12 -18.79 19.65
N PRO A 4 16.48 -17.60 19.51
CA PRO A 4 15.33 -17.42 18.61
C PRO A 4 15.71 -17.74 17.16
N ASN A 5 14.99 -18.64 16.52
CA ASN A 5 15.22 -19.02 15.12
C ASN A 5 14.58 -18.04 14.15
N ILE A 6 15.19 -16.87 13.99
CA ILE A 6 14.73 -15.82 13.06
C ILE A 6 14.72 -16.33 11.62
N ALA A 7 15.69 -17.21 11.23
CA ALA A 7 15.77 -17.76 9.88
C ALA A 7 14.53 -18.60 9.53
N PHE A 8 13.96 -19.33 10.48
CA PHE A 8 12.72 -20.08 10.29
C PHE A 8 11.55 -19.18 9.94
N VAL A 9 11.36 -18.11 10.73
CA VAL A 9 10.30 -17.13 10.49
C VAL A 9 10.52 -16.40 9.16
N ALA A 10 11.75 -15.98 8.88
CA ALA A 10 12.10 -15.32 7.62
C ALA A 10 11.80 -16.21 6.41
N ASN A 11 12.08 -17.52 6.47
CA ASN A 11 11.75 -18.46 5.41
C ASN A 11 10.24 -18.60 5.18
N LEU A 12 9.46 -18.61 6.25
CA LEU A 12 7.99 -18.60 6.13
C LEU A 12 7.49 -17.35 5.39
N MET A 13 8.12 -16.20 5.60
CA MET A 13 7.74 -14.92 5.00
C MET A 13 8.39 -14.67 3.62
N ALA A 14 9.41 -15.45 3.23
CA ALA A 14 10.15 -15.25 1.98
C ALA A 14 9.32 -15.53 0.71
N ASP A 15 8.28 -16.34 0.81
CA ASP A 15 7.37 -16.62 -0.31
C ASP A 15 6.40 -15.44 -0.51
N PRO A 16 6.31 -14.87 -1.72
CA PRO A 16 5.48 -13.70 -1.98
C PRO A 16 3.99 -13.90 -1.67
N SER A 17 3.45 -15.11 -1.89
CA SER A 17 2.05 -15.40 -1.63
C SER A 17 1.76 -15.51 -0.13
N ARG A 18 2.66 -16.13 0.65
CA ARG A 18 2.55 -16.17 2.11
C ARG A 18 2.67 -14.77 2.71
N ALA A 19 3.62 -13.96 2.24
CA ALA A 19 3.75 -12.57 2.66
C ALA A 19 2.49 -11.77 2.36
N ALA A 20 1.90 -11.93 1.16
CA ALA A 20 0.66 -11.25 0.80
C ALA A 20 -0.54 -11.67 1.69
N MET A 21 -0.63 -12.96 2.06
CA MET A 21 -1.66 -13.45 2.98
C MET A 21 -1.50 -12.84 4.38
N CYS A 22 -0.27 -12.82 4.93
CA CYS A 22 0.00 -12.20 6.23
C CYS A 22 -0.33 -10.70 6.23
N LEU A 23 0.07 -9.98 5.17
CA LEU A 23 -0.27 -8.57 5.00
C LEU A 23 -1.78 -8.31 4.91
N ALA A 24 -2.52 -9.22 4.27
CA ALA A 24 -3.98 -9.13 4.19
C ALA A 24 -4.67 -9.26 5.57
N LEU A 25 -4.00 -9.91 6.53
CA LEU A 25 -4.48 -10.14 7.89
C LEU A 25 -3.92 -9.15 8.93
N ALA A 26 -2.95 -8.32 8.57
CA ALA A 26 -2.30 -7.38 9.50
C ALA A 26 -3.28 -6.34 10.08
N GLY A 27 -4.43 -6.11 9.40
CA GLY A 27 -5.52 -5.28 9.92
C GLY A 27 -6.26 -5.86 11.14
N GLY A 28 -5.92 -7.08 11.59
CA GLY A 28 -6.57 -7.75 12.73
C GLY A 28 -7.88 -8.45 12.35
N GLU A 29 -8.36 -8.35 11.11
CA GLU A 29 -9.55 -9.02 10.64
C GLU A 29 -9.28 -10.49 10.30
N ALA A 30 -10.20 -11.38 10.69
CA ALA A 30 -10.17 -12.76 10.23
C ALA A 30 -10.76 -12.89 8.82
N ARG A 31 -10.11 -13.68 7.94
CA ARG A 31 -10.54 -13.85 6.54
C ARG A 31 -10.63 -15.31 6.14
N PRO A 32 -11.58 -15.68 5.27
CA PRO A 32 -11.67 -17.04 4.73
C PRO A 32 -10.55 -17.31 3.72
N ALA A 33 -10.21 -18.61 3.52
CA ALA A 33 -9.14 -19.03 2.61
C ALA A 33 -9.30 -18.51 1.17
N GLY A 34 -10.53 -18.47 0.66
CA GLY A 34 -10.81 -18.00 -0.71
C GLY A 34 -10.44 -16.52 -0.91
N GLU A 35 -10.68 -15.67 0.09
CA GLU A 35 -10.30 -14.26 0.02
C GLU A 35 -8.76 -14.10 0.08
N LEU A 36 -8.10 -14.89 0.93
CA LEU A 36 -6.65 -14.88 1.02
C LEU A 36 -5.99 -15.40 -0.27
N ALA A 37 -6.59 -16.43 -0.91
CA ALA A 37 -6.15 -16.93 -2.21
C ALA A 37 -6.24 -15.83 -3.29
N ALA A 38 -7.37 -15.14 -3.36
CA ALA A 38 -7.58 -14.05 -4.32
C ALA A 38 -6.58 -12.90 -4.12
N ARG A 39 -6.32 -12.50 -2.86
CA ARG A 39 -5.36 -11.45 -2.53
C ARG A 39 -3.91 -11.84 -2.84
N ALA A 40 -3.57 -13.11 -2.68
CA ALA A 40 -2.25 -13.63 -3.00
C ALA A 40 -2.07 -13.97 -4.50
N GLY A 41 -3.15 -13.96 -5.29
CA GLY A 41 -3.12 -14.28 -6.71
C GLY A 41 -2.81 -15.75 -6.99
N VAL A 42 -3.26 -16.68 -6.13
CA VAL A 42 -3.00 -18.12 -6.24
C VAL A 42 -4.29 -18.94 -6.26
N SER A 43 -4.18 -20.20 -6.70
CA SER A 43 -5.30 -21.15 -6.65
C SER A 43 -5.69 -21.50 -5.20
N ALA A 44 -6.92 -21.96 -4.99
CA ALA A 44 -7.41 -22.41 -3.69
C ALA A 44 -6.53 -23.53 -3.09
N GLN A 45 -6.06 -24.46 -3.91
CA GLN A 45 -5.16 -25.54 -3.48
C GLN A 45 -3.82 -25.01 -3.03
N THR A 46 -3.21 -24.08 -3.78
CA THR A 46 -1.94 -23.44 -3.42
C THR A 46 -2.10 -22.62 -2.14
N ALA A 47 -3.20 -21.88 -2.00
CA ALA A 47 -3.51 -21.13 -0.79
C ALA A 47 -3.62 -22.05 0.44
N SER A 48 -4.32 -23.18 0.30
CA SER A 48 -4.43 -24.17 1.38
C SER A 48 -3.06 -24.65 1.88
N ASN A 49 -2.13 -24.95 0.95
CA ASN A 49 -0.77 -25.36 1.28
C ASN A 49 0.01 -24.23 1.99
N HIS A 50 -0.12 -22.99 1.53
CA HIS A 50 0.52 -21.84 2.16
C HIS A 50 -0.03 -21.58 3.57
N LEU A 51 -1.35 -21.62 3.73
CA LEU A 51 -2.02 -21.43 5.02
C LEU A 51 -1.62 -22.53 6.02
N ALA A 52 -1.52 -23.80 5.58
CA ALA A 52 -1.06 -24.90 6.44
C ALA A 52 0.38 -24.65 6.95
N LYS A 53 1.30 -24.19 6.08
CA LYS A 53 2.67 -23.85 6.47
C LYS A 53 2.73 -22.71 7.48
N LEU A 54 1.91 -21.65 7.27
CA LEU A 54 1.85 -20.50 8.17
C LEU A 54 1.26 -20.88 9.53
N ILE A 55 0.28 -21.80 9.58
CA ILE A 55 -0.28 -22.32 10.84
C ILE A 55 0.77 -23.18 11.56
N ALA A 56 1.42 -24.12 10.85
CA ALA A 56 2.49 -24.95 11.40
C ALA A 56 3.63 -24.10 11.97
N GLY A 57 3.93 -22.96 11.32
CA GLY A 57 4.92 -21.98 11.78
C GLY A 57 4.41 -21.00 12.84
N ARG A 58 3.20 -21.16 13.37
CA ARG A 58 2.58 -20.28 14.37
C ARG A 58 2.48 -18.81 13.95
N ILE A 59 2.49 -18.55 12.65
CA ILE A 59 2.24 -17.20 12.10
C ILE A 59 0.74 -16.91 12.00
N LEU A 60 -0.06 -17.94 11.68
CA LEU A 60 -1.50 -17.87 11.64
C LEU A 60 -2.15 -18.81 12.63
N ARG A 61 -3.34 -18.45 13.05
CA ARG A 61 -4.31 -19.33 13.68
C ARG A 61 -5.58 -19.41 12.86
N VAL A 62 -6.32 -20.51 13.01
CA VAL A 62 -7.60 -20.72 12.36
C VAL A 62 -8.70 -20.69 13.41
N GLU A 63 -9.78 -19.98 13.13
CA GLU A 63 -11.01 -19.94 13.93
C GLU A 63 -12.13 -20.57 13.12
N GLN A 64 -12.85 -21.50 13.71
CA GLN A 64 -14.00 -22.13 13.08
C GLN A 64 -15.28 -21.42 13.53
N GLN A 65 -16.09 -20.97 12.57
CA GLN A 65 -17.39 -20.38 12.80
C GLN A 65 -18.43 -21.18 11.99
N GLY A 66 -19.11 -22.12 12.65
CA GLY A 66 -19.99 -23.09 12.01
C GLY A 66 -19.21 -23.95 11.03
N ARG A 67 -19.62 -23.96 9.74
CA ARG A 67 -18.93 -24.69 8.64
C ARG A 67 -17.76 -23.92 8.03
N TRP A 68 -17.54 -22.67 8.43
CA TRP A 68 -16.55 -21.79 7.82
C TRP A 68 -15.27 -21.72 8.65
N ARG A 69 -14.12 -21.66 7.97
CA ARG A 69 -12.80 -21.49 8.57
C ARG A 69 -12.27 -20.11 8.24
N TYR A 70 -11.96 -19.35 9.28
CA TYR A 70 -11.37 -18.03 9.19
C TYR A 70 -9.93 -18.05 9.69
N TYR A 71 -9.07 -17.32 9.04
CA TYR A 71 -7.65 -17.23 9.37
C TYR A 71 -7.34 -15.85 9.89
N ARG A 72 -6.50 -15.76 10.87
CA ARG A 72 -5.95 -14.50 11.39
C ARG A 72 -4.51 -14.68 11.82
N LEU A 73 -3.78 -13.57 12.06
CA LEU A 73 -2.46 -13.61 12.69
C LEU A 73 -2.60 -14.25 14.08
N ALA A 74 -1.56 -15.02 14.49
CA ALA A 74 -1.64 -15.83 15.69
C ALA A 74 -1.87 -14.99 16.96
N ASP A 75 -1.16 -13.87 17.06
CA ASP A 75 -1.23 -12.92 18.17
C ASP A 75 -0.88 -11.50 17.72
N ALA A 76 -0.84 -10.56 18.67
CA ALA A 76 -0.51 -9.16 18.43
C ALA A 76 0.97 -8.97 18.08
N GLU A 77 1.86 -9.77 18.66
CA GLU A 77 3.30 -9.73 18.43
C GLU A 77 3.64 -10.11 17.00
N VAL A 78 3.00 -11.15 16.46
CA VAL A 78 3.10 -11.50 15.03
C VAL A 78 2.56 -10.37 14.15
N GLY A 79 1.47 -9.74 14.57
CA GLY A 79 0.92 -8.56 13.90
C GLY A 79 1.95 -7.42 13.81
N HIS A 80 2.52 -7.05 14.93
CA HIS A 80 3.57 -6.02 14.99
C HIS A 80 4.81 -6.37 14.16
N ALA A 81 5.24 -7.65 14.19
CA ALA A 81 6.37 -8.10 13.38
C ALA A 81 6.09 -8.01 11.87
N VAL A 82 4.90 -8.40 11.42
CA VAL A 82 4.46 -8.27 10.01
C VAL A 82 4.42 -6.79 9.60
N GLU A 83 3.89 -5.92 10.45
CA GLU A 83 3.86 -4.48 10.20
C GLU A 83 5.27 -3.88 10.16
N ALA A 84 6.15 -4.24 11.08
CA ALA A 84 7.54 -3.80 11.10
C ALA A 84 8.30 -4.24 9.84
N LEU A 85 8.13 -5.50 9.42
CA LEU A 85 8.70 -6.00 8.16
C LEU A 85 8.14 -5.25 6.94
N ALA A 86 6.85 -4.94 6.93
CA ALA A 86 6.24 -4.15 5.87
C ALA A 86 6.77 -2.71 5.80
N VAL A 87 7.20 -2.13 6.94
CA VAL A 87 7.87 -0.83 6.99
C VAL A 87 9.28 -0.90 6.41
N VAL A 88 10.02 -1.98 6.67
CA VAL A 88 11.40 -2.19 6.20
C VAL A 88 11.42 -2.68 4.77
N ALA A 89 10.52 -3.61 4.40
CA ALA A 89 10.42 -4.14 3.06
C ALA A 89 9.90 -3.05 2.10
N PRO A 90 10.61 -2.75 1.01
CA PRO A 90 10.06 -1.84 0.00
C PRO A 90 8.88 -2.56 -0.69
N PRO A 91 7.62 -2.13 -0.48
CA PRO A 91 6.52 -2.73 -1.18
C PRO A 91 6.59 -2.47 -2.70
N PRO A 92 5.97 -3.29 -3.56
CA PRO A 92 6.15 -3.22 -5.02
C PRO A 92 5.53 -2.01 -5.74
N CYS A 93 4.91 -1.06 -5.04
CA CYS A 93 4.22 0.09 -5.63
C CYS A 93 4.48 1.37 -4.84
N TYR A 94 5.58 2.11 -5.15
CA TYR A 94 5.99 3.25 -4.33
C TYR A 94 6.37 4.48 -5.12
N SER A 95 5.36 5.17 -5.60
CA SER A 95 5.54 6.47 -6.24
C SER A 95 4.44 7.47 -5.84
N HIS A 96 3.69 7.20 -4.78
CA HIS A 96 2.54 8.02 -4.36
C HIS A 96 2.66 8.49 -2.91
N LEU A 97 1.92 9.54 -2.56
CA LEU A 97 1.84 10.06 -1.20
C LEU A 97 1.06 9.10 -0.31
N ALA A 98 1.58 8.83 0.90
CA ALA A 98 0.98 7.96 1.90
C ALA A 98 1.00 8.64 3.28
N GLY A 99 0.57 7.93 4.33
CA GLY A 99 0.40 8.46 5.66
C GLY A 99 -0.69 9.53 5.71
N ARG A 100 -0.70 10.32 6.75
CA ARG A 100 -1.72 11.37 7.00
C ARG A 100 -1.95 12.29 5.81
N LEU A 101 -0.89 12.67 5.09
CA LEU A 101 -1.02 13.52 3.90
C LEU A 101 -1.69 12.79 2.74
N GLY A 102 -1.30 11.52 2.49
CA GLY A 102 -1.88 10.71 1.41
C GLY A 102 -3.37 10.46 1.64
N VAL A 103 -3.75 10.13 2.88
CA VAL A 103 -5.16 9.94 3.27
C VAL A 103 -5.94 11.25 3.16
N ALA A 104 -5.43 12.36 3.73
CA ALA A 104 -6.10 13.65 3.64
C ALA A 104 -6.29 14.13 2.20
N LEU A 105 -5.32 13.85 1.32
CA LEU A 105 -5.44 14.16 -0.10
C LEU A 105 -6.51 13.29 -0.79
N ALA A 106 -6.58 11.99 -0.46
CA ALA A 106 -7.62 11.10 -1.00
C ALA A 106 -9.02 11.55 -0.60
N ASP A 107 -9.20 11.86 0.69
CA ASP A 107 -10.47 12.37 1.20
C ASP A 107 -10.91 13.66 0.49
N ALA A 108 -9.97 14.59 0.32
CA ALA A 108 -10.24 15.85 -0.36
C ALA A 108 -10.62 15.65 -1.83
N LEU A 109 -9.92 14.77 -2.54
CA LEU A 109 -10.22 14.47 -3.95
C LEU A 109 -11.61 13.83 -4.11
N VAL A 110 -12.05 13.01 -3.16
CA VAL A 110 -13.40 12.43 -3.13
C VAL A 110 -14.43 13.52 -2.77
N ALA A 111 -14.19 14.31 -1.71
CA ALA A 111 -15.08 15.40 -1.29
C ALA A 111 -15.30 16.45 -2.39
N GLU A 112 -14.23 16.81 -3.11
CA GLU A 112 -14.28 17.73 -4.24
C GLU A 112 -14.82 17.09 -5.53
N ARG A 113 -15.19 15.81 -5.48
CA ARG A 113 -15.69 15.05 -6.64
C ARG A 113 -14.71 14.97 -7.82
N TRP A 114 -13.40 14.96 -7.55
CA TRP A 114 -12.40 14.62 -8.56
C TRP A 114 -12.29 13.12 -8.73
N LEU A 115 -12.50 12.39 -7.63
CA LEU A 115 -12.54 10.93 -7.58
C LEU A 115 -13.86 10.46 -7.00
N GLU A 116 -14.34 9.31 -7.45
CA GLU A 116 -15.39 8.53 -6.82
C GLU A 116 -14.80 7.24 -6.28
N ASP A 117 -15.11 6.91 -5.02
CA ASP A 117 -14.70 5.67 -4.36
C ASP A 117 -15.81 4.63 -4.49
N ASP A 118 -15.54 3.53 -5.20
CA ASP A 118 -16.48 2.40 -5.36
C ASP A 118 -16.22 1.26 -4.37
N GLY A 119 -15.34 1.48 -3.37
CA GLY A 119 -14.91 0.50 -2.40
C GLY A 119 -13.82 -0.46 -2.90
N ARG A 120 -13.66 -0.61 -4.22
CA ARG A 120 -12.61 -1.43 -4.86
C ARG A 120 -11.48 -0.59 -5.43
N GLY A 121 -11.78 0.64 -5.83
CA GLY A 121 -10.84 1.58 -6.44
C GLY A 121 -11.35 3.00 -6.42
N TYR A 122 -10.64 3.88 -7.11
CA TYR A 122 -11.06 5.24 -7.37
C TYR A 122 -11.28 5.42 -8.87
N ARG A 123 -12.44 5.97 -9.24
CA ARG A 123 -12.74 6.39 -10.59
C ARG A 123 -12.51 7.90 -10.70
N VAL A 124 -11.75 8.34 -11.71
CA VAL A 124 -11.60 9.76 -12.00
C VAL A 124 -12.86 10.27 -12.67
N THR A 125 -13.44 11.32 -12.14
CA THR A 125 -14.65 11.96 -12.71
C THR A 125 -14.27 12.92 -13.85
N THR A 126 -15.25 13.34 -14.65
CA THR A 126 -15.04 14.40 -15.66
C THR A 126 -14.54 15.72 -15.04
N LYS A 127 -15.00 16.06 -13.82
CA LYS A 127 -14.45 17.20 -13.06
C LYS A 127 -13.01 16.94 -12.69
N GLY A 128 -12.70 15.73 -12.20
CA GLY A 128 -11.35 15.32 -11.84
C GLY A 128 -10.37 15.36 -13.01
N GLU A 129 -10.76 14.86 -14.18
CA GLU A 129 -9.94 14.92 -15.39
C GLU A 129 -9.57 16.36 -15.76
N ARG A 130 -10.56 17.26 -15.77
CA ARG A 130 -10.32 18.69 -16.06
C ARG A 130 -9.38 19.33 -15.05
N SER A 131 -9.61 19.06 -13.75
CA SER A 131 -8.80 19.62 -12.67
C SER A 131 -7.38 19.06 -12.65
N LEU A 132 -7.19 17.77 -12.88
CA LEU A 132 -5.87 17.14 -12.99
C LEU A 132 -5.11 17.68 -14.20
N ARG A 133 -5.78 17.84 -15.35
CA ARG A 133 -5.18 18.44 -16.55
C ARG A 133 -4.72 19.88 -16.31
N ALA A 134 -5.51 20.69 -15.61
CA ALA A 134 -5.12 22.06 -15.23
C ALA A 134 -3.88 22.10 -14.33
N LEU A 135 -3.57 21.03 -13.63
CA LEU A 135 -2.34 20.86 -12.84
C LEU A 135 -1.16 20.30 -13.66
N GLY A 136 -1.36 20.00 -14.95
CA GLY A 136 -0.37 19.36 -15.82
C GLY A 136 -0.28 17.83 -15.60
N ILE A 137 -1.34 17.22 -15.09
CA ILE A 137 -1.47 15.78 -14.93
C ILE A 137 -2.41 15.26 -16.00
N GLU A 138 -1.86 14.55 -17.01
CA GLU A 138 -2.67 13.90 -18.02
C GLU A 138 -3.26 12.61 -17.46
N ALA A 139 -4.58 12.61 -17.27
CA ALA A 139 -5.32 11.42 -16.82
C ALA A 139 -5.73 10.50 -17.98
N ASN A 140 -5.44 10.87 -19.23
CA ASN A 140 -5.86 10.17 -20.45
C ASN A 140 -4.69 9.46 -21.15
N GLY A 141 -4.38 8.23 -20.73
CA GLY A 141 -3.76 7.27 -21.65
C GLY A 141 -4.81 6.75 -22.64
N ARG A 142 -4.46 6.54 -23.93
CA ARG A 142 -5.34 6.01 -25.01
C ARG A 142 -5.94 4.62 -24.76
N ARG A 143 -5.88 4.07 -23.56
CA ARG A 143 -6.56 2.85 -23.09
C ARG A 143 -7.30 3.20 -21.81
N ALA A 144 -8.61 3.33 -21.96
CA ALA A 144 -9.66 3.32 -20.94
C ALA A 144 -9.17 3.43 -19.48
N GLN A 145 -9.53 4.54 -18.81
CA GLN A 145 -9.45 4.74 -17.37
C GLN A 145 -8.02 4.61 -16.79
N VAL A 146 -7.37 5.73 -16.57
CA VAL A 146 -6.15 5.75 -15.73
C VAL A 146 -6.58 5.31 -14.34
N PRO A 147 -6.26 4.09 -13.90
CA PRO A 147 -6.79 3.60 -12.65
C PRO A 147 -6.10 4.34 -11.49
N ALA A 148 -6.86 5.16 -10.83
CA ALA A 148 -6.53 5.60 -9.49
C ALA A 148 -6.81 4.41 -8.56
N ARG A 149 -5.75 3.77 -8.04
CA ARG A 149 -5.90 2.59 -7.21
C ARG A 149 -6.13 2.99 -5.76
N ARG A 150 -6.93 2.21 -5.09
CA ARG A 150 -7.04 2.25 -3.64
C ARG A 150 -5.85 1.52 -3.02
N CYS A 151 -5.09 2.20 -2.15
CA CYS A 151 -4.01 1.61 -1.37
C CYS A 151 -4.29 1.87 0.11
N LEU A 152 -4.40 0.80 0.90
CA LEU A 152 -4.61 0.94 2.34
C LEU A 152 -3.34 1.50 2.98
N ASP A 153 -3.48 2.58 3.73
CA ASP A 153 -2.42 3.10 4.58
C ASP A 153 -2.34 2.29 5.87
N TRP A 154 -1.16 1.76 6.15
CA TRP A 154 -0.96 0.88 7.30
C TRP A 154 -0.96 1.63 8.63
N THR A 155 -0.55 2.90 8.61
CA THR A 155 -0.47 3.73 9.81
C THR A 155 -1.79 4.40 10.13
N GLU A 156 -2.49 4.88 9.11
CA GLU A 156 -3.76 5.59 9.25
C GLU A 156 -4.98 4.65 9.18
N ARG A 157 -4.78 3.38 8.76
CA ARG A 157 -5.85 2.36 8.55
C ARG A 157 -6.96 2.85 7.60
N ARG A 158 -6.61 3.75 6.70
CA ARG A 158 -7.51 4.38 5.73
C ARG A 158 -6.91 4.33 4.33
N PRO A 159 -7.75 4.32 3.28
CA PRO A 159 -7.25 4.28 1.92
C PRO A 159 -6.67 5.62 1.48
N HIS A 160 -5.66 5.58 0.62
CA HIS A 160 -5.11 6.71 -0.12
C HIS A 160 -4.97 6.37 -1.60
N VAL A 161 -4.70 7.40 -2.43
CA VAL A 161 -4.65 7.26 -3.89
C VAL A 161 -3.28 6.76 -4.34
N ALA A 162 -3.26 5.60 -4.98
CA ALA A 162 -2.12 4.98 -5.63
C ALA A 162 -2.31 4.89 -7.16
N GLY A 163 -1.40 4.21 -7.83
CA GLY A 163 -1.41 4.06 -9.29
C GLY A 163 -0.96 5.32 -10.01
N PRO A 164 -1.21 5.45 -11.32
CA PRO A 164 -0.75 6.57 -12.13
C PRO A 164 -1.14 7.94 -11.59
N VAL A 165 -2.39 8.11 -11.14
CA VAL A 165 -2.85 9.38 -10.55
C VAL A 165 -2.11 9.68 -9.25
N GLY A 166 -1.99 8.71 -8.34
CA GLY A 166 -1.25 8.88 -7.08
C GLY A 166 0.22 9.22 -7.31
N THR A 167 0.85 8.59 -8.31
CA THR A 167 2.23 8.87 -8.72
C THR A 167 2.37 10.29 -9.26
N ALA A 168 1.50 10.69 -10.17
CA ALA A 168 1.56 12.02 -10.78
C ALA A 168 1.33 13.14 -9.75
N LEU A 169 0.44 12.93 -8.78
CA LEU A 169 0.22 13.87 -7.67
C LEU A 169 1.45 13.98 -6.76
N ALA A 170 2.13 12.88 -6.45
CA ALA A 170 3.35 12.90 -5.65
C ALA A 170 4.50 13.62 -6.38
N GLU A 171 4.65 13.37 -7.68
CA GLU A 171 5.63 14.06 -8.53
C GLU A 171 5.36 15.54 -8.66
N LEU A 172 4.10 15.92 -8.84
CA LEU A 172 3.68 17.32 -8.85
C LEU A 172 4.09 18.01 -7.55
N ALA A 173 3.75 17.40 -6.41
CA ALA A 173 4.06 17.97 -5.09
C ALA A 173 5.57 18.12 -4.87
N LEU A 174 6.38 17.17 -5.34
CA LEU A 174 7.84 17.24 -5.30
C LEU A 174 8.39 18.32 -6.24
N ARG A 175 7.98 18.32 -7.52
CA ARG A 175 8.44 19.29 -8.51
C ARG A 175 8.13 20.73 -8.13
N ARG A 176 6.95 20.97 -7.55
CA ARG A 176 6.53 22.31 -7.11
C ARG A 176 7.06 22.68 -5.72
N GLY A 177 7.86 21.82 -5.09
CA GLY A 177 8.41 22.06 -3.76
C GLY A 177 7.37 22.10 -2.63
N TRP A 178 6.17 21.55 -2.86
CA TRP A 178 5.14 21.45 -1.81
C TRP A 178 5.53 20.46 -0.74
N VAL A 179 6.27 19.43 -1.15
CA VAL A 179 6.89 18.47 -0.25
C VAL A 179 8.37 18.30 -0.61
N ARG A 180 9.20 18.01 0.39
CA ARG A 180 10.63 17.76 0.25
C ARG A 180 10.99 16.42 0.91
N ARG A 181 11.78 15.61 0.21
CA ARG A 181 12.27 14.34 0.77
C ARG A 181 13.23 14.59 1.93
N LEU A 182 13.11 13.79 2.98
CA LEU A 182 14.11 13.74 4.05
C LEU A 182 15.17 12.71 3.69
N ARG A 183 16.46 13.12 3.77
CA ARG A 183 17.59 12.24 3.44
C ARG A 183 17.59 10.98 4.31
N GLY A 184 17.90 9.84 3.68
CA GLY A 184 17.98 8.54 4.36
C GLY A 184 16.64 7.95 4.82
N THR A 185 15.52 8.59 4.48
CA THR A 185 14.19 8.12 4.88
C THR A 185 13.20 8.16 3.73
N ARG A 186 12.06 7.48 3.89
CA ARG A 186 10.90 7.58 2.97
C ARG A 186 10.00 8.77 3.30
N ALA A 187 10.26 9.45 4.41
CA ALA A 187 9.45 10.56 4.85
C ALA A 187 9.66 11.79 3.97
N VAL A 188 8.60 12.55 3.81
CA VAL A 188 8.64 13.88 3.21
C VAL A 188 8.20 14.92 4.22
N LEU A 189 8.77 16.09 4.09
CA LEU A 189 8.39 17.28 4.82
C LEU A 189 7.41 18.08 3.96
N VAL A 190 6.27 18.44 4.51
CA VAL A 190 5.37 19.42 3.89
C VAL A 190 5.93 20.81 4.16
N THR A 191 6.26 21.53 3.09
CA THR A 191 6.83 22.88 3.20
C THR A 191 5.77 23.93 3.60
N PRO A 192 6.16 25.11 4.10
CA PRO A 192 5.19 26.19 4.34
C PRO A 192 4.37 26.54 3.09
N SER A 193 5.05 26.71 1.94
CA SER A 193 4.35 26.93 0.67
C SER A 193 3.47 25.74 0.28
N GLY A 194 3.91 24.52 0.56
CA GLY A 194 3.13 23.30 0.33
C GLY A 194 1.82 23.29 1.11
N ARG A 195 1.81 23.68 2.37
CA ARG A 195 0.58 23.81 3.18
C ARG A 195 -0.43 24.75 2.52
N THR A 196 0.04 25.93 2.11
CA THR A 196 -0.80 26.92 1.42
C THR A 196 -1.35 26.38 0.10
N GLN A 197 -0.51 25.71 -0.69
CA GLN A 197 -0.92 25.18 -1.99
C GLN A 197 -1.83 23.96 -1.88
N LEU A 198 -1.59 23.06 -0.93
CA LEU A 198 -2.48 21.93 -0.67
C LEU A 198 -3.87 22.41 -0.24
N GLN A 199 -3.93 23.45 0.60
CA GLN A 199 -5.20 24.07 0.98
C GLN A 199 -5.89 24.73 -0.21
N ARG A 200 -5.14 25.49 -1.03
CA ARG A 200 -5.70 26.25 -2.17
C ARG A 200 -6.18 25.33 -3.29
N VAL A 201 -5.42 24.29 -3.62
CA VAL A 201 -5.66 23.45 -4.79
C VAL A 201 -6.60 22.29 -4.48
N PHE A 202 -6.45 21.68 -3.32
CA PHE A 202 -7.18 20.47 -2.95
C PHE A 202 -8.09 20.64 -1.73
N ASN A 203 -8.15 21.84 -1.15
CA ASN A 203 -8.86 22.09 0.11
C ASN A 203 -8.35 21.24 1.30
N VAL A 204 -7.08 20.81 1.27
CA VAL A 204 -6.45 20.01 2.32
C VAL A 204 -5.87 20.90 3.41
N ARG A 205 -6.47 20.92 4.60
CA ARG A 205 -5.90 21.54 5.80
C ARG A 205 -4.96 20.53 6.50
N TYR A 206 -3.70 20.54 6.12
CA TYR A 206 -2.71 19.65 6.73
C TYR A 206 -2.16 20.26 8.02
N GLN A 207 -2.67 19.79 9.16
CA GLN A 207 -2.21 20.19 10.51
C GLN A 207 -1.19 19.20 11.11
N GLY A 208 -0.75 18.19 10.33
CA GLY A 208 0.22 17.21 10.79
C GLY A 208 1.61 17.82 11.00
N GLY A 209 2.36 17.28 11.97
CA GLY A 209 3.80 17.50 12.08
C GLY A 209 4.51 17.19 10.77
N ALA A 210 5.72 17.66 10.58
CA ALA A 210 6.45 17.78 9.30
C ALA A 210 6.65 16.49 8.49
N ARG A 211 6.07 15.34 8.85
CA ARG A 211 6.35 14.04 8.21
C ARG A 211 5.11 13.47 7.50
N ALA A 212 5.20 13.40 6.19
CA ALA A 212 4.39 12.53 5.33
C ALA A 212 5.32 11.50 4.68
N VAL A 213 4.80 10.46 4.05
CA VAL A 213 5.62 9.40 3.44
C VAL A 213 5.39 9.39 1.93
N ILE A 214 6.47 9.34 1.15
CA ILE A 214 6.44 8.97 -0.26
C ILE A 214 7.13 7.64 -0.41
N HIS A 215 6.51 6.78 -1.16
CA HIS A 215 7.08 5.50 -1.53
C HIS A 215 7.98 5.65 -2.78
N PRO A 216 9.18 5.05 -2.87
CA PRO A 216 10.09 5.24 -4.01
C PRO A 216 9.62 4.51 -5.27
N ARG A 217 10.02 4.99 -6.46
CA ARG A 217 9.83 4.29 -7.74
C ARG A 217 10.65 2.99 -7.79
N ARG A 218 10.18 2.00 -8.55
CA ARG A 218 11.04 0.89 -8.99
C ARG A 218 12.22 1.49 -9.74
N GLY A 219 13.44 1.17 -9.33
CA GLY A 219 14.60 1.26 -10.18
C GLY A 219 14.39 0.38 -11.44
N PRO A 220 15.14 0.62 -12.54
CA PRO A 220 15.09 -0.23 -13.71
C PRO A 220 15.28 -1.68 -13.29
N ARG A 221 14.49 -2.60 -13.89
CA ARG A 221 14.67 -4.04 -13.69
C ARG A 221 16.12 -4.37 -14.05
N VAL A 222 16.90 -4.79 -13.08
CA VAL A 222 18.17 -5.45 -13.37
C VAL A 222 17.82 -6.71 -14.16
N PRO A 223 18.32 -6.89 -15.40
CA PRO A 223 18.14 -8.14 -16.13
C PRO A 223 18.64 -9.28 -15.25
N ARG A 224 17.84 -10.34 -15.11
CA ARG A 224 18.34 -11.58 -14.53
C ARG A 224 19.51 -12.01 -15.39
N ALA A 225 20.73 -11.91 -14.87
CA ALA A 225 21.88 -12.59 -15.43
C ALA A 225 21.52 -14.08 -15.46
N GLY A 226 21.46 -14.65 -16.64
CA GLY A 226 21.24 -16.07 -16.83
C GLY A 226 22.33 -16.84 -16.11
N LEU A 227 21.95 -17.60 -15.10
CA LEU A 227 22.77 -18.70 -14.62
C LEU A 227 22.65 -19.80 -15.67
N THR A 228 23.48 -19.70 -16.73
CA THR A 228 23.84 -20.84 -17.57
C THR A 228 25.02 -21.54 -16.90
N GLY A 229 24.82 -22.75 -16.45
CA GLY A 229 25.71 -23.86 -16.51
C GLY A 229 26.95 -23.86 -15.61
N CYS A 230 26.96 -24.70 -14.61
CA CYS A 230 27.79 -25.92 -14.48
C CYS A 230 27.15 -26.77 -13.40
#